data_daf86e46daec56c097f232a1d59050a3
#
_entry.id   daf86e46daec56c097f232a1d59050a3
#
_cell.length_a   1.000
_cell.length_b   1.000
_cell.length_c   1.000
_cell.angle_alpha   90.00
_cell.angle_beta   90.00
_cell.angle_gamma   90.00
#
_symmetry.space_group_name_H-M   'P 1'
#
loop_
_entity.id
_entity.type
_entity.pdbx_description
1 polymer ?
#
loop_
_entity_poly.entity_id
_entity_poly.type
_entity_poly.pdbx_seq_one_letter_code
_entity_poly.pdbx_strand_id
1 'polypeptide(L)'
;MTELKKKPLFNPEGDPDVRLRRMIGGNTTNLNDFNNMKYAWVSDWYRQAMNNFWIPEEINLSQDVKDYPRLLSAERSAYDKILSFLVFLDSIQTANLPNIGAYITANEVNLCLSIQAFQECVHSQSYSYMLDTICSPVERNDILYQWKTDEHLLRRNTFIGDCYNEFQERKDAPTLLRVMMANYILEGIYFYSGFTFFYNLSRNGKMSGSAQEIRYINRDENTHLWLFRNIITELQKEQPELFTAESVQALREMMREGVEQEIAWGYYVIGDDIPGLNRQMISDYIRYLGNLRWTSLGYPALYPGFESEPESMEWVSQYADANMVKTDFFEARSTAYAKSTALIDDL
;
A
#
# COMPACT_ATOMS: atom_id res chain seq x y z
N MET A 1 -5.51 -19.81 22.92
CA MET A 1 -4.52 -19.83 21.83
C MET A 1 -3.16 -19.44 22.40
N THR A 2 -2.07 -19.98 21.90
CA THR A 2 -0.73 -19.73 22.46
C THR A 2 -0.26 -18.35 22.00
N GLU A 3 0.22 -17.52 22.93
CA GLU A 3 0.83 -16.22 22.63
C GLU A 3 2.06 -16.42 21.75
N LEU A 4 2.19 -15.61 20.69
CA LEU A 4 3.37 -15.59 19.83
C LEU A 4 4.55 -14.96 20.59
N LYS A 5 5.72 -15.55 20.45
CA LYS A 5 6.95 -15.00 21.04
C LYS A 5 7.67 -14.12 20.04
N LYS A 6 8.09 -12.94 20.49
CA LYS A 6 9.03 -12.12 19.73
C LYS A 6 10.32 -12.89 19.52
N LYS A 7 10.90 -12.78 18.32
CA LYS A 7 12.24 -13.33 18.09
C LYS A 7 13.28 -12.59 18.96
N PRO A 8 14.26 -13.29 19.53
CA PRO A 8 15.38 -12.63 20.23
C PRO A 8 16.24 -11.88 19.19
N LEU A 9 16.82 -10.74 19.58
CA LEU A 9 17.73 -10.00 18.69
C LEU A 9 19.10 -10.71 18.53
N PHE A 10 19.56 -11.36 19.57
CA PHE A 10 20.77 -12.16 19.58
C PHE A 10 20.46 -13.58 20.06
N ASN A 11 20.75 -14.57 19.21
CA ASN A 11 20.49 -15.98 19.51
C ASN A 11 21.62 -16.88 18.95
N PRO A 12 22.67 -17.13 19.74
CA PRO A 12 23.76 -18.01 19.31
C PRO A 12 23.35 -19.46 19.15
N GLU A 13 22.23 -19.88 19.77
CA GLU A 13 21.65 -21.22 19.66
C GLU A 13 20.60 -21.34 18.53
N GLY A 14 20.51 -20.32 17.66
CA GLY A 14 19.63 -20.36 16.52
C GLY A 14 20.09 -21.36 15.46
N ASP A 15 19.13 -21.84 14.67
CA ASP A 15 19.38 -22.80 13.61
C ASP A 15 20.22 -22.20 12.46
N PRO A 16 21.39 -22.76 12.13
CA PRO A 16 22.18 -22.30 10.99
C PRO A 16 21.67 -22.84 9.65
N ASP A 17 20.86 -23.92 9.66
CA ASP A 17 20.29 -24.52 8.45
C ASP A 17 19.09 -23.72 7.95
N VAL A 18 19.23 -23.07 6.80
CA VAL A 18 18.16 -22.24 6.19
C VAL A 18 16.89 -23.04 5.90
N ARG A 19 16.99 -24.35 5.68
CA ARG A 19 15.83 -25.21 5.42
C ARG A 19 14.89 -25.29 6.63
N LEU A 20 15.41 -25.07 7.84
CA LEU A 20 14.66 -25.06 9.10
C LEU A 20 14.00 -23.69 9.37
N ARG A 21 14.33 -22.65 8.60
CA ARG A 21 13.69 -21.35 8.77
C ARG A 21 12.18 -21.45 8.58
N ARG A 22 11.46 -20.67 9.37
CA ARG A 22 10.00 -20.55 9.28
C ARG A 22 9.61 -19.09 9.24
N MET A 23 8.48 -18.80 8.62
CA MET A 23 7.95 -17.45 8.58
C MET A 23 7.76 -16.90 9.99
N ILE A 24 7.09 -17.66 10.86
CA ILE A 24 6.92 -17.36 12.29
C ILE A 24 7.28 -18.58 13.14
N GLY A 25 7.68 -18.36 14.41
CA GLY A 25 7.96 -19.41 15.37
C GLY A 25 9.22 -20.23 15.08
N GLY A 26 10.09 -19.79 14.17
CA GLY A 26 11.38 -20.44 13.91
C GLY A 26 12.45 -20.03 14.93
N ASN A 27 13.46 -20.90 15.11
CA ASN A 27 14.62 -20.64 15.96
C ASN A 27 15.72 -19.93 15.16
N THR A 28 15.56 -18.63 14.92
CA THR A 28 16.46 -17.85 14.06
C THR A 28 17.71 -17.37 14.78
N THR A 29 18.85 -17.34 14.06
CA THR A 29 20.08 -16.64 14.50
C THR A 29 20.05 -15.14 14.25
N ASN A 30 19.08 -14.64 13.49
CA ASN A 30 19.00 -13.28 12.90
C ASN A 30 20.14 -12.93 11.93
N LEU A 31 20.95 -13.89 11.49
CA LEU A 31 21.98 -13.64 10.48
C LEU A 31 21.35 -13.46 9.11
N ASN A 32 21.70 -12.37 8.43
CA ASN A 32 21.35 -12.12 7.04
C ASN A 32 22.40 -12.75 6.12
N ASP A 33 22.00 -13.78 5.37
CA ASP A 33 22.82 -14.43 4.36
C ASP A 33 22.12 -14.35 3.00
N PHE A 34 22.55 -13.39 2.17
CA PHE A 34 21.99 -13.15 0.84
C PHE A 34 22.26 -14.25 -0.19
N ASN A 35 23.22 -15.13 0.09
CA ASN A 35 23.56 -16.24 -0.79
C ASN A 35 22.80 -17.52 -0.46
N ASN A 36 22.12 -17.56 0.67
CA ASN A 36 21.48 -18.75 1.22
C ASN A 36 20.14 -18.41 1.88
N MET A 37 19.11 -18.27 1.06
CA MET A 37 17.75 -17.91 1.47
C MET A 37 16.79 -19.09 1.27
N LYS A 38 15.90 -19.33 2.21
CA LYS A 38 14.81 -20.30 2.05
C LYS A 38 13.73 -19.78 1.09
N TYR A 39 13.37 -18.51 1.22
CA TYR A 39 12.32 -17.85 0.42
C TYR A 39 12.97 -17.14 -0.77
N ALA A 40 13.16 -17.87 -1.86
CA ALA A 40 13.91 -17.40 -3.05
C ALA A 40 13.35 -16.09 -3.63
N TRP A 41 12.03 -15.86 -3.55
CA TRP A 41 11.37 -14.64 -4.03
C TRP A 41 11.86 -13.36 -3.33
N VAL A 42 12.42 -13.48 -2.11
CA VAL A 42 12.96 -12.33 -1.37
C VAL A 42 14.07 -11.61 -2.15
N SER A 43 14.95 -12.36 -2.82
CA SER A 43 16.06 -11.76 -3.58
C SER A 43 15.56 -10.84 -4.69
N ASP A 44 14.52 -11.25 -5.42
CA ASP A 44 13.96 -10.47 -6.51
C ASP A 44 13.16 -9.28 -5.97
N TRP A 45 12.36 -9.51 -4.92
CA TRP A 45 11.65 -8.43 -4.24
C TRP A 45 12.61 -7.35 -3.71
N TYR A 46 13.66 -7.77 -3.01
CA TYR A 46 14.66 -6.87 -2.42
C TYR A 46 15.31 -5.98 -3.49
N ARG A 47 15.73 -6.59 -4.62
CA ARG A 47 16.32 -5.85 -5.74
C ARG A 47 15.34 -4.87 -6.37
N GLN A 48 14.09 -5.30 -6.56
CA GLN A 48 13.04 -4.45 -7.12
C GLN A 48 12.79 -3.24 -6.22
N ALA A 49 12.61 -3.45 -4.91
CA ALA A 49 12.39 -2.38 -3.95
C ALA A 49 13.57 -1.39 -3.88
N MET A 50 14.83 -1.89 -3.92
CA MET A 50 16.02 -1.05 -3.99
C MET A 50 16.09 -0.23 -5.30
N ASN A 51 15.68 -0.81 -6.43
CA ASN A 51 15.63 -0.11 -7.71
C ASN A 51 14.53 0.95 -7.77
N ASN A 52 13.52 0.82 -6.93
CA ASN A 52 12.42 1.78 -6.81
C ASN A 52 12.77 3.04 -6.00
N PHE A 53 14.02 3.19 -5.55
CA PHE A 53 14.43 4.37 -4.80
C PHE A 53 14.15 5.67 -5.55
N TRP A 54 13.61 6.64 -4.85
CA TRP A 54 13.32 8.00 -5.31
C TRP A 54 13.25 8.97 -4.14
N ILE A 55 13.32 10.27 -4.41
CA ILE A 55 13.15 11.33 -3.44
C ILE A 55 12.12 12.35 -3.96
N PRO A 56 11.23 12.87 -3.10
CA PRO A 56 10.15 13.78 -3.52
C PRO A 56 10.64 15.03 -4.24
N GLU A 57 11.77 15.59 -3.81
CA GLU A 57 12.35 16.83 -4.33
C GLU A 57 12.82 16.73 -5.79
N GLU A 58 12.89 15.52 -6.37
CA GLU A 58 13.15 15.32 -7.80
C GLU A 58 11.94 15.68 -8.67
N ILE A 59 10.74 15.83 -8.07
CA ILE A 59 9.50 16.09 -8.78
C ILE A 59 9.19 17.59 -8.74
N ASN A 60 8.92 18.15 -9.92
CA ASN A 60 8.62 19.57 -10.07
C ASN A 60 7.13 19.85 -9.84
N LEU A 61 6.80 20.56 -8.76
CA LEU A 61 5.44 20.96 -8.40
C LEU A 61 5.08 22.39 -8.84
N SER A 62 5.91 23.07 -9.63
CA SER A 62 5.67 24.48 -9.99
C SER A 62 4.37 24.73 -10.77
N GLN A 63 3.91 23.72 -11.53
CA GLN A 63 2.62 23.80 -12.21
C GLN A 63 1.47 23.57 -11.23
N ASP A 64 1.64 22.66 -10.29
CA ASP A 64 0.64 22.32 -9.28
C ASP A 64 0.30 23.51 -8.37
N VAL A 65 1.29 24.34 -8.04
CA VAL A 65 1.09 25.62 -7.32
C VAL A 65 0.12 26.55 -8.06
N LYS A 66 0.14 26.55 -9.39
CA LYS A 66 -0.75 27.36 -10.22
C LYS A 66 -2.13 26.73 -10.44
N ASP A 67 -2.16 25.38 -10.46
CA ASP A 67 -3.37 24.62 -10.73
C ASP A 67 -4.27 24.52 -9.49
N TYR A 68 -3.68 24.29 -8.31
CA TYR A 68 -4.41 24.07 -7.07
C TYR A 68 -5.46 25.16 -6.75
N PRO A 69 -5.16 26.48 -6.82
CA PRO A 69 -6.18 27.52 -6.60
C PRO A 69 -7.25 27.60 -7.71
N ARG A 70 -7.04 26.89 -8.84
CA ARG A 70 -7.96 26.86 -9.99
C ARG A 70 -8.76 25.56 -10.08
N LEU A 71 -8.51 24.63 -9.19
CA LEU A 71 -9.30 23.41 -9.10
C LEU A 71 -10.77 23.74 -8.87
N LEU A 72 -11.68 22.95 -9.45
CA LEU A 72 -13.09 23.01 -9.10
C LEU A 72 -13.27 22.74 -7.60
N SER A 73 -14.31 23.29 -7.00
CA SER A 73 -14.55 23.12 -5.56
C SER A 73 -14.57 21.63 -5.14
N ALA A 74 -15.19 20.77 -5.96
CA ALA A 74 -15.22 19.33 -5.71
C ALA A 74 -13.82 18.72 -5.83
N GLU A 75 -13.04 19.07 -6.87
CA GLU A 75 -11.67 18.59 -7.06
C GLU A 75 -10.76 18.98 -5.90
N ARG A 76 -10.85 20.24 -5.44
CA ARG A 76 -10.05 20.72 -4.32
C ARG A 76 -10.42 20.01 -3.01
N SER A 77 -11.71 19.89 -2.73
CA SER A 77 -12.18 19.18 -1.55
C SER A 77 -11.72 17.70 -1.54
N ALA A 78 -11.75 17.05 -2.70
CA ALA A 78 -11.25 15.68 -2.84
C ALA A 78 -9.73 15.61 -2.63
N TYR A 79 -8.97 16.51 -3.24
CA TYR A 79 -7.51 16.61 -3.09
C TYR A 79 -7.11 16.69 -1.61
N ASP A 80 -7.72 17.63 -0.87
CA ASP A 80 -7.41 17.89 0.54
C ASP A 80 -7.73 16.68 1.42
N LYS A 81 -8.90 16.07 1.25
CA LYS A 81 -9.34 14.91 2.03
C LYS A 81 -8.52 13.65 1.73
N ILE A 82 -8.20 13.42 0.45
CA ILE A 82 -7.38 12.28 0.05
C ILE A 82 -5.98 12.40 0.63
N LEU A 83 -5.34 13.58 0.55
CA LEU A 83 -4.03 13.79 1.17
C LEU A 83 -4.09 13.62 2.69
N SER A 84 -5.11 14.15 3.37
CA SER A 84 -5.28 13.95 4.81
C SER A 84 -5.33 12.46 5.19
N PHE A 85 -5.95 11.65 4.36
CA PHE A 85 -6.03 10.20 4.54
C PHE A 85 -4.68 9.51 4.34
N LEU A 86 -4.02 9.78 3.20
CA LEU A 86 -2.76 9.15 2.84
C LEU A 86 -1.65 9.46 3.86
N VAL A 87 -1.49 10.73 4.25
CA VAL A 87 -0.48 11.15 5.24
C VAL A 87 -0.57 10.37 6.54
N PHE A 88 -1.79 10.14 7.04
CA PHE A 88 -1.96 9.46 8.33
C PHE A 88 -1.68 7.96 8.22
N LEU A 89 -2.17 7.30 7.17
CA LEU A 89 -2.02 5.85 7.04
C LEU A 89 -0.56 5.42 6.82
N ASP A 90 0.19 6.09 5.96
CA ASP A 90 1.61 5.79 5.76
C ASP A 90 2.42 6.09 7.02
N SER A 91 1.99 7.10 7.79
CA SER A 91 2.63 7.39 9.08
C SER A 91 2.47 6.24 10.09
N ILE A 92 1.30 5.59 10.18
CA ILE A 92 1.13 4.46 11.10
C ILE A 92 1.78 3.17 10.59
N GLN A 93 1.99 3.03 9.27
CA GLN A 93 2.70 1.91 8.67
C GLN A 93 4.15 1.85 9.13
N THR A 94 4.84 2.98 9.23
CA THR A 94 6.22 3.03 9.74
C THR A 94 6.36 2.39 11.13
N ALA A 95 5.33 2.45 11.98
CA ALA A 95 5.31 1.82 13.30
C ALA A 95 4.82 0.36 13.25
N ASN A 96 3.87 0.04 12.37
CA ASN A 96 3.26 -1.28 12.29
C ASN A 96 4.19 -2.33 11.66
N LEU A 97 4.96 -1.97 10.64
CA LEU A 97 5.86 -2.91 9.96
C LEU A 97 6.92 -3.50 10.91
N PRO A 98 7.63 -2.71 11.76
CA PRO A 98 8.48 -3.27 12.81
C PRO A 98 7.72 -4.09 13.85
N ASN A 99 6.46 -3.74 14.16
CA ASN A 99 5.61 -4.49 15.07
C ASN A 99 5.35 -5.91 14.54
N ILE A 100 5.00 -6.07 13.27
CA ILE A 100 4.87 -7.37 12.60
C ILE A 100 6.24 -8.07 12.53
N GLY A 101 7.27 -7.34 12.11
CA GLY A 101 8.64 -7.85 11.92
C GLY A 101 9.25 -8.46 13.17
N ALA A 102 8.83 -8.03 14.37
CA ALA A 102 9.28 -8.60 15.62
C ALA A 102 8.89 -10.09 15.80
N TYR A 103 7.87 -10.57 15.07
CA TYR A 103 7.38 -11.95 15.10
C TYR A 103 7.73 -12.75 13.84
N ILE A 104 8.19 -12.10 12.78
CA ILE A 104 8.71 -12.78 11.59
C ILE A 104 10.10 -13.31 11.89
N THR A 105 10.25 -14.63 11.89
CA THR A 105 11.52 -15.31 12.20
C THR A 105 12.37 -15.61 10.96
N ALA A 106 11.81 -15.41 9.75
CA ALA A 106 12.53 -15.44 8.50
C ALA A 106 13.31 -14.14 8.30
N ASN A 107 14.62 -14.16 8.47
CA ASN A 107 15.45 -12.95 8.44
C ASN A 107 15.41 -12.23 7.11
N GLU A 108 15.47 -12.97 6.01
CA GLU A 108 15.37 -12.43 4.67
C GLU A 108 14.08 -11.63 4.46
N VAL A 109 12.95 -12.07 5.03
CA VAL A 109 11.67 -11.37 4.97
C VAL A 109 11.71 -10.07 5.81
N ASN A 110 12.43 -10.09 6.95
CA ASN A 110 12.62 -8.87 7.73
C ASN A 110 13.44 -7.79 7.01
N LEU A 111 14.35 -8.18 6.12
CA LEU A 111 15.03 -7.21 5.24
C LEU A 111 14.02 -6.49 4.34
N CYS A 112 13.06 -7.23 3.78
CA CYS A 112 12.00 -6.66 2.96
C CYS A 112 11.12 -5.70 3.77
N LEU A 113 10.66 -6.10 4.96
CA LEU A 113 9.88 -5.25 5.86
C LEU A 113 10.61 -3.95 6.24
N SER A 114 11.95 -4.02 6.40
CA SER A 114 12.77 -2.84 6.70
C SER A 114 12.82 -1.85 5.53
N ILE A 115 12.89 -2.37 4.29
CA ILE A 115 12.84 -1.51 3.10
C ILE A 115 11.44 -0.93 2.92
N GLN A 116 10.39 -1.72 3.08
CA GLN A 116 9.03 -1.19 3.04
C GLN A 116 8.86 -0.05 4.07
N ALA A 117 9.27 -0.25 5.32
CA ALA A 117 9.19 0.82 6.34
C ALA A 117 9.97 2.09 5.93
N PHE A 118 11.10 1.95 5.23
CA PHE A 118 11.80 3.09 4.66
C PHE A 118 11.00 3.76 3.54
N GLN A 119 10.37 2.99 2.65
CA GLN A 119 9.53 3.54 1.58
C GLN A 119 8.33 4.30 2.15
N GLU A 120 7.71 3.85 3.24
CA GLU A 120 6.64 4.59 3.93
C GLU A 120 7.13 5.93 4.50
N CYS A 121 8.42 6.02 4.93
CA CYS A 121 9.01 7.30 5.30
C CYS A 121 9.16 8.24 4.09
N VAL A 122 9.51 7.72 2.92
CA VAL A 122 9.59 8.50 1.68
C VAL A 122 8.20 8.98 1.26
N HIS A 123 7.16 8.13 1.35
CA HIS A 123 5.77 8.51 1.09
C HIS A 123 5.31 9.63 2.02
N SER A 124 5.55 9.51 3.32
CA SER A 124 5.24 10.56 4.30
C SER A 124 5.97 11.89 4.00
N GLN A 125 7.25 11.82 3.57
CA GLN A 125 8.02 12.99 3.12
C GLN A 125 7.40 13.60 1.86
N SER A 126 6.96 12.78 0.91
CA SER A 126 6.31 13.20 -0.33
C SER A 126 5.05 14.03 -0.08
N TYR A 127 4.15 13.54 0.76
CA TYR A 127 2.95 14.31 1.11
C TYR A 127 3.28 15.63 1.82
N SER A 128 4.29 15.62 2.68
CA SER A 128 4.75 16.85 3.34
C SER A 128 5.31 17.84 2.32
N TYR A 129 6.11 17.37 1.36
CA TYR A 129 6.65 18.19 0.27
C TYR A 129 5.55 18.77 -0.62
N MET A 130 4.54 17.96 -1.00
CA MET A 130 3.37 18.42 -1.75
C MET A 130 2.64 19.55 -0.99
N LEU A 131 2.31 19.31 0.27
CA LEU A 131 1.56 20.27 1.10
C LEU A 131 2.35 21.56 1.37
N ASP A 132 3.64 21.46 1.69
CA ASP A 132 4.49 22.64 1.95
C ASP A 132 4.72 23.48 0.69
N THR A 133 4.71 22.85 -0.50
CA THR A 133 4.93 23.53 -1.76
C THR A 133 3.65 24.17 -2.31
N ILE A 134 2.51 23.50 -2.17
CA ILE A 134 1.26 23.84 -2.88
C ILE A 134 0.32 24.68 -2.01
N CYS A 135 0.28 24.43 -0.70
CA CYS A 135 -0.69 25.00 0.22
C CYS A 135 -0.10 26.13 1.08
N SER A 136 -0.94 27.06 1.53
CA SER A 136 -0.55 27.97 2.60
C SER A 136 -0.34 27.20 3.92
N PRO A 137 0.43 27.75 4.89
CA PRO A 137 0.64 27.08 6.18
C PRO A 137 -0.64 26.74 6.95
N VAL A 138 -1.70 27.56 6.78
CA VAL A 138 -3.01 27.30 7.43
C VAL A 138 -3.69 26.11 6.76
N GLU A 139 -3.83 26.13 5.43
CA GLU A 139 -4.43 25.03 4.65
C GLU A 139 -3.69 23.72 4.88
N ARG A 140 -2.35 23.76 4.88
CA ARG A 140 -1.51 22.59 5.20
C ARG A 140 -1.88 21.96 6.54
N ASN A 141 -1.99 22.76 7.60
CA ASN A 141 -2.33 22.25 8.92
C ASN A 141 -3.76 21.69 8.98
N ASP A 142 -4.71 22.36 8.32
CA ASP A 142 -6.08 21.89 8.24
C ASP A 142 -6.13 20.52 7.54
N ILE A 143 -5.44 20.33 6.43
CA ILE A 143 -5.36 19.07 5.71
C ILE A 143 -4.70 17.98 6.57
N LEU A 144 -3.54 18.25 7.18
CA LEU A 144 -2.81 17.26 7.98
C LEU A 144 -3.63 16.66 9.12
N TYR A 145 -4.55 17.43 9.70
CA TYR A 145 -5.33 17.00 10.86
C TYR A 145 -6.82 16.80 10.59
N GLN A 146 -7.29 16.95 9.34
CA GLN A 146 -8.69 16.78 8.98
C GLN A 146 -9.22 15.39 9.35
N TRP A 147 -8.38 14.35 9.23
CA TRP A 147 -8.72 12.97 9.59
C TRP A 147 -9.22 12.80 11.04
N LYS A 148 -8.91 13.72 11.95
CA LYS A 148 -9.35 13.67 13.36
C LYS A 148 -10.79 14.10 13.55
N THR A 149 -11.34 14.89 12.63
CA THR A 149 -12.66 15.50 12.75
C THR A 149 -13.63 15.07 11.65
N ASP A 150 -13.14 14.57 10.54
CA ASP A 150 -13.95 14.00 9.47
C ASP A 150 -14.34 12.55 9.83
N GLU A 151 -15.65 12.30 9.97
CA GLU A 151 -16.18 11.00 10.41
C GLU A 151 -15.81 9.85 9.46
N HIS A 152 -15.76 10.12 8.15
CA HIS A 152 -15.38 9.10 7.15
C HIS A 152 -13.92 8.71 7.28
N LEU A 153 -13.04 9.71 7.40
CA LEU A 153 -11.62 9.48 7.61
C LEU A 153 -11.34 8.77 8.93
N LEU A 154 -11.95 9.23 10.01
CA LEU A 154 -11.76 8.64 11.33
C LEU A 154 -12.20 7.17 11.37
N ARG A 155 -13.36 6.84 10.76
CA ARG A 155 -13.86 5.46 10.69
C ARG A 155 -12.87 4.54 9.96
N ARG A 156 -12.32 4.96 8.84
CA ARG A 156 -11.37 4.18 8.04
C ARG A 156 -10.05 3.97 8.79
N ASN A 157 -9.54 5.03 9.39
CA ASN A 157 -8.32 4.98 10.20
C ASN A 157 -8.50 4.07 11.42
N THR A 158 -9.68 4.12 12.07
CA THR A 158 -10.03 3.26 13.21
C THR A 158 -10.05 1.78 12.80
N PHE A 159 -10.64 1.44 11.64
CA PHE A 159 -10.68 0.06 11.16
C PHE A 159 -9.28 -0.58 11.05
N ILE A 160 -8.33 0.16 10.50
CA ILE A 160 -6.93 -0.29 10.38
C ILE A 160 -6.22 -0.25 11.74
N GLY A 161 -6.34 0.88 12.45
CA GLY A 161 -5.67 1.10 13.73
C GLY A 161 -6.08 0.10 14.81
N ASP A 162 -7.36 -0.28 14.86
CA ASP A 162 -7.85 -1.29 15.82
C ASP A 162 -7.20 -2.66 15.59
N CYS A 163 -7.01 -3.07 14.32
CA CYS A 163 -6.30 -4.31 14.01
C CYS A 163 -4.84 -4.26 14.49
N TYR A 164 -4.18 -3.10 14.34
CA TYR A 164 -2.79 -2.91 14.77
C TYR A 164 -2.68 -2.93 16.30
N ASN A 165 -3.57 -2.23 16.99
CA ASN A 165 -3.63 -2.19 18.45
C ASN A 165 -3.99 -3.57 19.03
N GLU A 166 -4.99 -4.27 18.46
CA GLU A 166 -5.38 -5.61 18.90
C GLU A 166 -4.20 -6.59 18.84
N PHE A 167 -3.39 -6.53 17.77
CA PHE A 167 -2.21 -7.36 17.68
C PHE A 167 -1.14 -7.00 18.73
N GLN A 168 -0.95 -5.70 19.01
CA GLN A 168 -0.02 -5.27 20.07
C GLN A 168 -0.43 -5.77 21.45
N GLU A 169 -1.74 -5.85 21.71
CA GLU A 169 -2.26 -6.31 22.99
C GLU A 169 -2.22 -7.84 23.13
N ARG A 170 -2.76 -8.55 22.13
CA ARG A 170 -3.00 -10.01 22.22
C ARG A 170 -1.82 -10.84 21.79
N LYS A 171 -1.07 -10.45 20.77
CA LYS A 171 0.15 -11.11 20.27
C LYS A 171 -0.06 -12.59 19.96
N ASP A 172 -1.19 -12.96 19.40
CA ASP A 172 -1.53 -14.33 19.04
C ASP A 172 -1.64 -14.48 17.51
N ALA A 173 -1.66 -15.72 17.03
CA ALA A 173 -1.67 -16.00 15.59
C ALA A 173 -2.91 -15.44 14.86
N PRO A 174 -4.15 -15.51 15.41
CA PRO A 174 -5.29 -14.88 14.78
C PRO A 174 -5.15 -13.37 14.60
N THR A 175 -4.65 -12.64 15.60
CA THR A 175 -4.46 -11.19 15.49
C THR A 175 -3.29 -10.85 14.57
N LEU A 176 -2.26 -11.71 14.47
CA LEU A 176 -1.21 -11.58 13.46
C LEU A 176 -1.79 -11.72 12.04
N LEU A 177 -2.66 -12.69 11.77
CA LEU A 177 -3.32 -12.80 10.46
C LEU A 177 -4.20 -11.58 10.16
N ARG A 178 -4.90 -11.07 11.16
CA ARG A 178 -5.73 -9.86 11.01
C ARG A 178 -4.91 -8.62 10.71
N VAL A 179 -3.78 -8.41 11.41
CA VAL A 179 -2.91 -7.25 11.14
C VAL A 179 -2.25 -7.34 9.77
N MET A 180 -1.87 -8.53 9.31
CA MET A 180 -1.36 -8.74 7.94
C MET A 180 -2.44 -8.48 6.90
N MET A 181 -3.69 -8.91 7.14
CA MET A 181 -4.81 -8.62 6.25
C MET A 181 -5.18 -7.14 6.25
N ALA A 182 -5.12 -6.45 7.40
CA ALA A 182 -5.34 -5.00 7.49
C ALA A 182 -4.30 -4.24 6.66
N ASN A 183 -3.03 -4.62 6.76
CA ASN A 183 -1.96 -4.09 5.92
C ASN A 183 -2.26 -4.34 4.42
N TYR A 184 -2.64 -5.55 4.07
CA TYR A 184 -2.93 -5.93 2.69
C TYR A 184 -4.14 -5.18 2.09
N ILE A 185 -5.15 -4.88 2.92
CA ILE A 185 -6.31 -4.05 2.56
C ILE A 185 -5.88 -2.58 2.39
N LEU A 186 -5.08 -2.07 3.31
CA LEU A 186 -4.57 -0.70 3.25
C LEU A 186 -3.83 -0.45 1.95
N GLU A 187 -2.81 -1.24 1.67
CA GLU A 187 -1.94 -1.14 0.50
C GLU A 187 -2.66 -1.44 -0.82
N GLY A 188 -3.62 -2.39 -0.81
CA GLY A 188 -4.24 -2.93 -2.02
C GLY A 188 -5.61 -2.39 -2.37
N ILE A 189 -6.29 -1.72 -1.44
CA ILE A 189 -7.66 -1.25 -1.60
C ILE A 189 -7.80 0.22 -1.20
N TYR A 190 -7.35 0.61 -0.01
CA TYR A 190 -7.69 1.91 0.59
C TYR A 190 -7.08 3.13 -0.09
N PHE A 191 -6.06 2.94 -0.90
CA PHE A 191 -5.41 4.04 -1.62
C PHE A 191 -5.99 4.29 -3.02
N TYR A 192 -6.74 3.33 -3.58
CA TYR A 192 -6.99 3.30 -5.02
C TYR A 192 -8.02 4.31 -5.52
N SER A 193 -9.04 4.69 -4.73
CA SER A 193 -9.89 5.84 -5.09
C SER A 193 -9.08 7.13 -5.16
N GLY A 194 -8.14 7.30 -4.22
CA GLY A 194 -7.22 8.44 -4.20
C GLY A 194 -6.27 8.45 -5.39
N PHE A 195 -5.61 7.34 -5.68
CA PHE A 195 -4.70 7.23 -6.84
C PHE A 195 -5.44 7.53 -8.14
N THR A 196 -6.61 6.93 -8.33
CA THR A 196 -7.46 7.17 -9.49
C THR A 196 -7.84 8.65 -9.65
N PHE A 197 -8.13 9.34 -8.54
CA PHE A 197 -8.42 10.77 -8.55
C PHE A 197 -7.23 11.59 -9.04
N PHE A 198 -6.02 11.35 -8.53
CA PHE A 198 -4.82 12.06 -8.98
C PHE A 198 -4.50 11.80 -10.45
N TYR A 199 -4.64 10.56 -10.91
CA TYR A 199 -4.47 10.22 -12.32
C TYR A 199 -5.51 10.91 -13.21
N ASN A 200 -6.74 11.01 -12.75
CA ASN A 200 -7.78 11.75 -13.47
C ASN A 200 -7.50 13.25 -13.55
N LEU A 201 -6.97 13.87 -12.50
CA LEU A 201 -6.51 15.28 -12.57
C LEU A 201 -5.43 15.43 -13.64
N SER A 202 -4.41 14.55 -13.63
CA SER A 202 -3.33 14.55 -14.63
C SER A 202 -3.86 14.35 -16.05
N ARG A 203 -4.79 13.41 -16.25
CA ARG A 203 -5.47 13.18 -17.54
C ARG A 203 -6.19 14.42 -18.06
N ASN A 204 -6.70 15.25 -17.15
CA ASN A 204 -7.35 16.52 -17.46
C ASN A 204 -6.37 17.72 -17.49
N GLY A 205 -5.06 17.47 -17.53
CA GLY A 205 -4.02 18.49 -17.62
C GLY A 205 -3.81 19.32 -16.34
N LYS A 206 -4.14 18.76 -15.17
CA LYS A 206 -4.04 19.41 -13.86
C LYS A 206 -3.16 18.60 -12.91
N MET A 207 -2.48 19.27 -11.98
CA MET A 207 -1.76 18.65 -10.85
C MET A 207 -0.81 17.53 -11.28
N SER A 208 -0.06 17.74 -12.35
CA SER A 208 0.79 16.69 -12.94
C SER A 208 1.94 16.26 -12.05
N GLY A 209 2.49 17.16 -11.24
CA GLY A 209 3.53 16.86 -10.27
C GLY A 209 3.00 15.98 -9.14
N SER A 210 1.87 16.33 -8.53
CA SER A 210 1.19 15.51 -7.53
C SER A 210 0.88 14.10 -8.07
N ALA A 211 0.36 14.02 -9.30
CA ALA A 211 0.11 12.72 -9.92
C ALA A 211 1.39 11.92 -10.16
N GLN A 212 2.54 12.58 -10.40
CA GLN A 212 3.82 11.91 -10.54
C GLN A 212 4.29 11.32 -9.21
N GLU A 213 4.15 12.04 -8.10
CA GLU A 213 4.45 11.51 -6.77
C GLU A 213 3.59 10.29 -6.47
N ILE A 214 2.30 10.38 -6.70
CA ILE A 214 1.35 9.27 -6.53
C ILE A 214 1.70 8.06 -7.41
N ARG A 215 2.24 8.24 -8.62
CA ARG A 215 2.72 7.10 -9.44
C ARG A 215 3.88 6.37 -8.79
N TYR A 216 4.82 7.10 -8.19
CA TYR A 216 5.95 6.47 -7.52
C TYR A 216 5.50 5.76 -6.24
N ILE A 217 4.60 6.36 -5.49
CA ILE A 217 3.96 5.71 -4.33
C ILE A 217 3.24 4.45 -4.78
N ASN A 218 2.32 4.51 -5.75
CA ASN A 218 1.57 3.35 -6.22
C ASN A 218 2.47 2.20 -6.73
N ARG A 219 3.59 2.52 -7.38
CA ARG A 219 4.59 1.52 -7.76
C ARG A 219 5.16 0.81 -6.54
N ASP A 220 5.47 1.54 -5.48
CA ASP A 220 5.99 1.00 -4.24
C ASP A 220 4.91 0.17 -3.53
N GLU A 221 3.64 0.64 -3.50
CA GLU A 221 2.50 -0.10 -2.93
C GLU A 221 2.24 -1.44 -3.63
N ASN A 222 2.40 -1.52 -4.95
CA ASN A 222 2.33 -2.80 -5.65
C ASN A 222 3.45 -3.76 -5.19
N THR A 223 4.63 -3.25 -4.90
CA THR A 223 5.74 -4.03 -4.33
C THR A 223 5.41 -4.50 -2.90
N HIS A 224 4.80 -3.65 -2.08
CA HIS A 224 4.35 -3.99 -0.72
C HIS A 224 3.26 -5.07 -0.72
N LEU A 225 2.30 -4.96 -1.63
CA LEU A 225 1.27 -5.98 -1.85
C LEU A 225 1.88 -7.34 -2.17
N TRP A 226 2.84 -7.36 -3.08
CA TRP A 226 3.53 -8.60 -3.44
C TRP A 226 4.27 -9.22 -2.25
N LEU A 227 4.90 -8.41 -1.39
CA LEU A 227 5.52 -8.86 -0.15
C LEU A 227 4.51 -9.55 0.77
N PHE A 228 3.41 -8.87 1.11
CA PHE A 228 2.42 -9.42 2.03
C PHE A 228 1.66 -10.61 1.46
N ARG A 229 1.37 -10.62 0.15
CA ARG A 229 0.84 -11.80 -0.55
C ARG A 229 1.76 -13.00 -0.34
N ASN A 230 3.06 -12.86 -0.56
CA ASN A 230 4.01 -13.96 -0.38
C ASN A 230 4.12 -14.40 1.08
N ILE A 231 4.17 -13.46 2.04
CA ILE A 231 4.18 -13.80 3.48
C ILE A 231 2.94 -14.64 3.83
N ILE A 232 1.75 -14.19 3.44
CA ILE A 232 0.49 -14.90 3.72
C ILE A 232 0.48 -16.28 3.05
N THR A 233 0.90 -16.35 1.78
CA THR A 233 0.94 -17.62 1.03
C THR A 233 1.94 -18.62 1.62
N GLU A 234 3.10 -18.16 2.08
CA GLU A 234 4.05 -19.04 2.76
C GLU A 234 3.52 -19.51 4.13
N LEU A 235 2.83 -18.63 4.87
CA LEU A 235 2.14 -19.04 6.11
C LEU A 235 1.05 -20.09 5.85
N GLN A 236 0.27 -19.97 4.77
CA GLN A 236 -0.72 -20.97 4.38
C GLN A 236 -0.07 -22.35 4.15
N LYS A 237 1.13 -22.39 3.58
CA LYS A 237 1.88 -23.64 3.34
C LYS A 237 2.51 -24.20 4.61
N GLU A 238 3.11 -23.34 5.44
CA GLU A 238 3.89 -23.76 6.63
C GLU A 238 3.02 -24.04 7.84
N GLN A 239 1.88 -23.37 7.96
CA GLN A 239 0.98 -23.43 9.12
C GLN A 239 -0.49 -23.44 8.69
N PRO A 240 -0.93 -24.43 7.89
CA PRO A 240 -2.31 -24.49 7.39
C PRO A 240 -3.35 -24.51 8.51
N GLU A 241 -2.97 -24.94 9.72
CA GLU A 241 -3.83 -24.93 10.90
C GLU A 241 -4.27 -23.51 11.34
N LEU A 242 -3.59 -22.46 10.90
CA LEU A 242 -4.00 -21.08 11.13
C LEU A 242 -5.12 -20.63 10.18
N PHE A 243 -5.25 -21.29 9.03
CA PHE A 243 -6.20 -20.97 7.96
C PHE A 243 -7.39 -21.92 7.97
N THR A 244 -8.02 -22.08 9.14
CA THR A 244 -9.28 -22.83 9.27
C THR A 244 -10.40 -22.18 8.48
N ALA A 245 -11.48 -22.90 8.20
CA ALA A 245 -12.64 -22.33 7.51
C ALA A 245 -13.19 -21.09 8.22
N GLU A 246 -13.17 -21.08 9.56
CA GLU A 246 -13.61 -19.94 10.37
C GLU A 246 -12.66 -18.72 10.22
N SER A 247 -11.33 -18.94 10.34
CA SER A 247 -10.36 -17.86 10.19
C SER A 247 -10.36 -17.29 8.77
N VAL A 248 -10.46 -18.14 7.74
CA VAL A 248 -10.56 -17.68 6.34
C VAL A 248 -11.84 -16.89 6.10
N GLN A 249 -12.98 -17.33 6.69
CA GLN A 249 -14.24 -16.58 6.59
C GLN A 249 -14.11 -15.20 7.26
N ALA A 250 -13.47 -15.11 8.43
CA ALA A 250 -13.23 -13.83 9.09
C ALA A 250 -12.34 -12.88 8.25
N LEU A 251 -11.27 -13.40 7.63
CA LEU A 251 -10.42 -12.62 6.72
C LEU A 251 -11.18 -12.18 5.46
N ARG A 252 -12.07 -13.04 4.95
CA ARG A 252 -12.94 -12.71 3.81
C ARG A 252 -13.91 -11.57 4.13
N GLU A 253 -14.53 -11.63 5.30
CA GLU A 253 -15.43 -10.56 5.76
C GLU A 253 -14.67 -9.25 5.96
N MET A 254 -13.47 -9.30 6.52
CA MET A 254 -12.58 -8.16 6.67
C MET A 254 -12.20 -7.53 5.32
N MET A 255 -11.85 -8.34 4.31
CA MET A 255 -11.58 -7.86 2.97
C MET A 255 -12.82 -7.21 2.33
N ARG A 256 -14.00 -7.82 2.49
CA ARG A 256 -15.26 -7.22 2.00
C ARG A 256 -15.57 -5.90 2.68
N GLU A 257 -15.41 -5.83 4.00
CA GLU A 257 -15.59 -4.57 4.75
C GLU A 257 -14.64 -3.48 4.23
N GLY A 258 -13.37 -3.82 3.98
CA GLY A 258 -12.40 -2.88 3.39
C GLY A 258 -12.84 -2.37 2.02
N VAL A 259 -13.31 -3.26 1.14
CA VAL A 259 -13.82 -2.89 -0.20
C VAL A 259 -15.04 -1.97 -0.09
N GLU A 260 -16.02 -2.31 0.75
CA GLU A 260 -17.23 -1.49 0.88
C GLU A 260 -16.92 -0.12 1.54
N GLN A 261 -15.97 -0.06 2.46
CA GLN A 261 -15.50 1.21 3.03
C GLN A 261 -14.79 2.07 1.98
N GLU A 262 -13.99 1.47 1.09
CA GLU A 262 -13.34 2.21 0.01
C GLU A 262 -14.36 2.73 -1.01
N ILE A 263 -15.38 1.95 -1.36
CA ILE A 263 -16.48 2.39 -2.22
C ILE A 263 -17.23 3.57 -1.58
N ALA A 264 -17.59 3.46 -0.31
CA ALA A 264 -18.26 4.53 0.43
C ALA A 264 -17.39 5.80 0.51
N TRP A 265 -16.08 5.64 0.69
CA TRP A 265 -15.10 6.71 0.65
C TRP A 265 -15.06 7.39 -0.72
N GLY A 266 -14.92 6.61 -1.80
CA GLY A 266 -14.96 7.14 -3.16
C GLY A 266 -16.25 7.91 -3.48
N TYR A 267 -17.40 7.44 -2.96
CA TYR A 267 -18.68 8.16 -3.08
C TYR A 267 -18.67 9.50 -2.35
N TYR A 268 -18.01 9.55 -1.20
CA TYR A 268 -17.92 10.76 -0.39
C TYR A 268 -16.96 11.79 -0.96
N VAL A 269 -15.78 11.36 -1.45
CA VAL A 269 -14.74 12.31 -1.89
C VAL A 269 -14.82 12.64 -3.38
N ILE A 270 -15.23 11.70 -4.22
CA ILE A 270 -15.29 11.85 -5.68
C ILE A 270 -16.73 12.15 -6.11
N GLY A 271 -17.68 11.34 -5.66
CA GLY A 271 -19.09 11.50 -6.04
C GLY A 271 -19.29 11.45 -7.55
N ASP A 272 -20.13 12.38 -8.05
CA ASP A 272 -20.43 12.55 -9.48
C ASP A 272 -20.05 13.96 -9.99
N ASP A 273 -19.37 14.77 -9.16
CA ASP A 273 -19.07 16.17 -9.44
C ASP A 273 -17.65 16.38 -10.00
N ILE A 274 -16.85 15.32 -10.13
CA ILE A 274 -15.48 15.38 -10.66
C ILE A 274 -15.47 14.97 -12.13
N PRO A 275 -15.09 15.88 -13.06
CA PRO A 275 -15.05 15.55 -14.49
C PRO A 275 -14.19 14.31 -14.78
N GLY A 276 -14.77 13.33 -15.44
CA GLY A 276 -14.09 12.10 -15.87
C GLY A 276 -14.16 10.94 -14.87
N LEU A 277 -14.75 11.15 -13.69
CA LEU A 277 -15.02 10.11 -12.68
C LEU A 277 -16.47 10.19 -12.20
N ASN A 278 -17.00 9.08 -11.76
CA ASN A 278 -18.29 8.99 -11.08
C ASN A 278 -18.33 7.80 -10.11
N ARG A 279 -19.38 7.74 -9.30
CA ARG A 279 -19.59 6.69 -8.28
C ARG A 279 -19.58 5.28 -8.86
N GLN A 280 -20.20 5.09 -10.02
CA GLN A 280 -20.28 3.76 -10.65
C GLN A 280 -18.89 3.26 -11.06
N MET A 281 -18.12 4.10 -11.74
CA MET A 281 -16.74 3.80 -12.15
C MET A 281 -15.89 3.38 -10.96
N ILE A 282 -15.90 4.17 -9.88
CA ILE A 282 -15.14 3.86 -8.67
C ILE A 282 -15.62 2.56 -8.03
N SER A 283 -16.93 2.38 -7.87
CA SER A 283 -17.49 1.18 -7.27
C SER A 283 -17.10 -0.11 -8.02
N ASP A 284 -17.17 -0.09 -9.35
CA ASP A 284 -16.84 -1.24 -10.19
C ASP A 284 -15.34 -1.55 -10.12
N TYR A 285 -14.51 -0.51 -10.18
CA TYR A 285 -13.06 -0.64 -10.10
C TYR A 285 -12.61 -1.20 -8.75
N ILE A 286 -13.16 -0.70 -7.64
CA ILE A 286 -12.78 -1.18 -6.30
C ILE A 286 -13.26 -2.63 -6.06
N ARG A 287 -14.42 -3.05 -6.61
CA ARG A 287 -14.82 -4.47 -6.57
C ARG A 287 -13.90 -5.36 -7.40
N TYR A 288 -13.50 -4.90 -8.57
CA TYR A 288 -12.49 -5.59 -9.37
C TYR A 288 -11.18 -5.76 -8.60
N LEU A 289 -10.65 -4.69 -8.00
CA LEU A 289 -9.45 -4.76 -7.17
C LEU A 289 -9.62 -5.71 -5.98
N GLY A 290 -10.77 -5.67 -5.30
CA GLY A 290 -11.09 -6.61 -4.22
C GLY A 290 -11.01 -8.08 -4.67
N ASN A 291 -11.55 -8.39 -5.84
CA ASN A 291 -11.40 -9.71 -6.44
C ASN A 291 -9.94 -10.03 -6.75
N LEU A 292 -9.23 -9.14 -7.42
CA LEU A 292 -7.83 -9.32 -7.80
C LEU A 292 -6.96 -9.63 -6.56
N ARG A 293 -7.10 -8.85 -5.48
CA ARG A 293 -6.35 -9.04 -4.25
C ARG A 293 -6.70 -10.34 -3.55
N TRP A 294 -8.00 -10.66 -3.43
CA TRP A 294 -8.45 -11.86 -2.74
C TRP A 294 -8.12 -13.15 -3.50
N THR A 295 -8.31 -13.16 -4.83
CA THR A 295 -7.98 -14.32 -5.66
C THR A 295 -6.48 -14.59 -5.72
N SER A 296 -5.63 -13.56 -5.62
CA SER A 296 -4.18 -13.71 -5.55
C SER A 296 -3.69 -14.46 -4.29
N LEU A 297 -4.51 -14.53 -3.24
CA LEU A 297 -4.28 -15.34 -2.05
C LEU A 297 -4.78 -16.80 -2.20
N GLY A 298 -5.29 -17.19 -3.39
CA GLY A 298 -5.75 -18.54 -3.69
C GLY A 298 -7.23 -18.80 -3.37
N TYR A 299 -8.03 -17.77 -3.14
CA TYR A 299 -9.45 -17.91 -2.81
C TYR A 299 -10.37 -17.55 -3.97
N PRO A 300 -11.62 -18.07 -4.02
CA PRO A 300 -12.62 -17.69 -5.03
C PRO A 300 -12.99 -16.19 -4.96
N ALA A 301 -13.36 -15.61 -6.09
CA ALA A 301 -13.77 -14.21 -6.20
C ALA A 301 -14.81 -13.79 -5.14
N LEU A 302 -14.71 -12.55 -4.65
CA LEU A 302 -15.62 -11.97 -3.65
C LEU A 302 -16.92 -11.44 -4.29
N TYR A 303 -16.78 -10.88 -5.48
CA TYR A 303 -17.84 -10.17 -6.21
C TYR A 303 -18.01 -10.78 -7.61
N PRO A 304 -19.01 -11.65 -7.80
CA PRO A 304 -19.30 -12.21 -9.14
C PRO A 304 -19.62 -11.10 -10.15
N GLY A 305 -19.03 -11.20 -11.35
CA GLY A 305 -19.19 -10.22 -12.42
C GLY A 305 -18.16 -9.09 -12.42
N PHE A 306 -17.20 -9.10 -11.49
CA PHE A 306 -16.10 -8.13 -11.39
C PHE A 306 -14.72 -8.80 -11.45
N GLU A 307 -14.60 -9.87 -12.25
CA GLU A 307 -13.34 -10.62 -12.40
C GLU A 307 -12.36 -9.96 -13.38
N SER A 308 -12.86 -9.04 -14.22
CA SER A 308 -12.07 -8.28 -15.19
C SER A 308 -12.10 -6.79 -14.88
N GLU A 309 -11.05 -6.08 -15.29
CA GLU A 309 -10.98 -4.62 -15.15
C GLU A 309 -12.15 -3.98 -15.94
N PRO A 310 -12.90 -3.04 -15.34
CA PRO A 310 -13.96 -2.33 -16.03
C PRO A 310 -13.41 -1.50 -17.20
N GLU A 311 -14.01 -1.61 -18.39
CA GLU A 311 -13.62 -0.86 -19.59
C GLU A 311 -13.50 0.65 -19.33
N SER A 312 -14.41 1.20 -18.52
CA SER A 312 -14.41 2.61 -18.12
C SER A 312 -13.18 3.04 -17.29
N MET A 313 -12.39 2.08 -16.77
CA MET A 313 -11.24 2.30 -15.90
C MET A 313 -9.91 1.81 -16.49
N GLU A 314 -9.89 1.19 -17.68
CA GLU A 314 -8.66 0.72 -18.34
C GLU A 314 -7.58 1.81 -18.53
N TRP A 315 -8.00 3.07 -18.58
CA TRP A 315 -7.07 4.20 -18.65
C TRP A 315 -6.22 4.36 -17.39
N VAL A 316 -6.65 3.83 -16.23
CA VAL A 316 -5.94 3.97 -14.96
C VAL A 316 -4.56 3.31 -15.06
N SER A 317 -4.47 2.12 -15.64
CA SER A 317 -3.20 1.39 -15.82
C SER A 317 -2.17 2.21 -16.61
N GLN A 318 -2.60 2.95 -17.64
CA GLN A 318 -1.72 3.81 -18.43
C GLN A 318 -1.16 4.97 -17.61
N TYR A 319 -1.97 5.59 -16.75
CA TYR A 319 -1.55 6.71 -15.90
C TYR A 319 -0.83 6.26 -14.63
N ALA A 320 -0.98 5.01 -14.23
CA ALA A 320 -0.25 4.40 -13.12
C ALA A 320 1.20 4.03 -13.48
N ASP A 321 1.54 3.93 -14.78
CA ASP A 321 2.90 3.58 -15.21
C ASP A 321 3.89 4.71 -14.89
N ALA A 322 4.73 4.49 -13.90
CA ALA A 322 5.80 5.41 -13.51
C ALA A 322 6.86 5.65 -14.61
N ASN A 323 6.92 4.81 -15.64
CA ASN A 323 7.87 4.94 -16.73
C ASN A 323 7.38 5.84 -17.87
N MET A 324 6.06 6.06 -18.00
CA MET A 324 5.51 6.91 -19.08
C MET A 324 6.01 8.35 -19.04
N VAL A 325 6.26 8.90 -17.84
CA VAL A 325 6.75 10.27 -17.68
C VAL A 325 8.23 10.42 -18.05
N LYS A 326 8.98 9.32 -18.09
CA LYS A 326 10.40 9.36 -18.51
C LYS A 326 10.58 9.64 -20.00
N THR A 327 9.65 9.27 -20.85
CA THR A 327 9.74 9.54 -22.30
C THR A 327 9.73 11.03 -22.62
N ASP A 328 8.90 11.82 -21.95
CA ASP A 328 8.83 13.27 -22.17
C ASP A 328 10.03 14.02 -21.55
N PHE A 329 10.63 13.49 -20.49
CA PHE A 329 11.78 14.11 -19.81
C PHE A 329 13.11 13.78 -20.49
N PHE A 330 13.21 12.69 -21.25
CA PHE A 330 14.45 12.23 -21.87
C PHE A 330 14.72 12.76 -23.28
N GLU A 331 13.78 13.42 -23.91
CA GLU A 331 14.10 14.27 -25.07
C GLU A 331 15.01 15.44 -24.68
N ALA A 332 15.16 15.75 -23.39
CA ALA A 332 15.96 16.87 -22.90
C ALA A 332 17.30 16.51 -22.23
N ARG A 333 17.57 15.28 -21.77
CA ARG A 333 18.89 14.86 -21.21
C ARG A 333 19.11 13.34 -21.22
N SER A 334 20.15 12.89 -21.91
CA SER A 334 20.68 11.54 -21.82
C SER A 334 21.46 11.33 -20.52
N THR A 335 20.97 10.54 -19.63
CA THR A 335 21.62 9.62 -18.69
C THR A 335 20.63 9.21 -17.63
N ALA A 336 19.98 8.06 -17.76
CA ALA A 336 19.28 7.44 -16.65
C ALA A 336 19.22 5.92 -16.80
N TYR A 337 19.56 5.28 -15.74
CA TYR A 337 19.36 3.86 -15.51
C TYR A 337 17.91 3.47 -15.81
N ALA A 338 17.69 2.50 -16.68
CA ALA A 338 16.39 1.88 -16.88
C ALA A 338 16.04 1.11 -15.60
N LYS A 339 15.04 1.60 -14.85
CA LYS A 339 14.47 0.88 -13.71
C LYS A 339 13.55 -0.20 -14.29
N SER A 340 13.80 -1.46 -13.97
CA SER A 340 13.07 -2.61 -14.53
C SER A 340 11.68 -2.72 -13.90
N THR A 341 10.66 -2.88 -14.75
CA THR A 341 9.25 -3.17 -14.36
C THR A 341 8.92 -4.66 -14.48
N ALA A 342 9.89 -5.53 -14.63
CA ALA A 342 9.72 -6.93 -15.04
C ALA A 342 8.95 -7.85 -14.06
N LEU A 343 8.45 -7.35 -12.94
CA LEU A 343 7.67 -8.15 -11.96
C LEU A 343 6.19 -7.74 -11.85
N ILE A 344 5.70 -6.84 -12.72
CA ILE A 344 4.33 -6.30 -12.61
C ILE A 344 3.32 -7.09 -13.47
N ASP A 345 3.79 -7.87 -14.45
CA ASP A 345 2.91 -8.55 -15.42
C ASP A 345 2.20 -9.80 -14.88
N ASP A 346 2.50 -10.24 -13.64
CA ASP A 346 1.89 -11.43 -13.00
C ASP A 346 1.03 -11.09 -11.75
N LEU A 347 0.59 -9.84 -11.60
CA LEU A 347 -0.26 -9.42 -10.47
C LEU A 347 -1.68 -9.04 -10.88
#